data_c566e93118590f52b8e72b359cf56345
#
_entry.id   c566e93118590f52b8e72b359cf56345
#
_cell.length_a   1.000
_cell.length_b   1.000
_cell.length_c   1.000
_cell.angle_alpha   90.00
_cell.angle_beta   90.00
_cell.angle_gamma   90.00
#
_symmetry.space_group_name_H-M   'P 1'
#
loop_
_entity.id
_entity.type
_entity.pdbx_description
1 polymer ?
#
loop_
_entity_poly.entity_id
_entity_poly.type
_entity_poly.pdbx_seq_one_letter_code
_entity_poly.pdbx_strand_id
1 'polypeptide(L)'
;MLKESIIAFSQAKAEPLWLQDLRQAAFDKLDSLALPKIERVKFHRWNLGDGTIAENEPSANVPDFTALGNNPKLVQVGTNTVLEQLPADLISQGVVFTDLTTALEEIPEVVEAFFGKAVAYDEDKLAAYNYAYFNSAAVLYVPDNVEIDLPVESYFYQDGTSNVPFNKHVLIVAGKNSKLTYLERFETLGEATEKASANISVEVIAQDGAQVKFAAIDRLGENVTTYISRRGRIGRDASIDWALGIMNEGNVIADFDSDLIGNGSHANLKVIGLSSGRQVQGIDTRVTNYGNNSVGHILQHGVILERGTLTFNGIGHIVKGAKGADAQQESRVLMLSDKARSDANPILLIDENEVTAGHAASIGQVDPEDMYYLMSRGLDQDTAERLVIRGFLGAVITEIPVKEVRDEMISVTDTKLNKR
;
A
#
# COMPACT_ATOMS: atom_id res chain seq x y z
N MET A 1 -29.97 10.89 -5.55
CA MET A 1 -29.65 9.53 -6.06
C MET A 1 -28.35 8.99 -5.49
N LEU A 2 -27.18 9.58 -5.72
CA LEU A 2 -25.90 8.99 -5.23
C LEU A 2 -25.82 8.96 -3.69
N LYS A 3 -26.19 10.02 -2.99
CA LYS A 3 -26.17 10.04 -1.52
C LYS A 3 -27.18 9.04 -0.90
N GLU A 4 -28.32 8.88 -1.51
CA GLU A 4 -29.36 7.93 -1.09
C GLU A 4 -28.87 6.48 -1.24
N SER A 5 -28.09 6.15 -2.29
CA SER A 5 -27.51 4.82 -2.44
C SER A 5 -26.46 4.49 -1.35
N ILE A 6 -25.66 5.46 -0.94
CA ILE A 6 -24.72 5.29 0.19
C ILE A 6 -25.45 5.02 1.49
N ILE A 7 -26.51 5.81 1.77
CA ILE A 7 -27.33 5.64 2.98
C ILE A 7 -28.00 4.25 2.96
N ALA A 8 -28.59 3.86 1.83
CA ALA A 8 -29.23 2.56 1.70
C ALA A 8 -28.24 1.40 1.88
N PHE A 9 -27.04 1.50 1.31
CA PHE A 9 -25.97 0.52 1.48
C PHE A 9 -25.56 0.39 2.96
N SER A 10 -25.29 1.52 3.60
CA SER A 10 -24.88 1.58 5.02
C SER A 10 -25.95 0.98 5.95
N GLN A 11 -27.24 1.27 5.69
CA GLN A 11 -28.36 0.70 6.41
C GLN A 11 -28.50 -0.82 6.17
N ALA A 12 -28.32 -1.27 4.94
CA ALA A 12 -28.37 -2.70 4.61
C ALA A 12 -27.25 -3.50 5.30
N LYS A 13 -26.09 -2.86 5.54
CA LYS A 13 -24.98 -3.43 6.30
C LYS A 13 -25.10 -3.27 7.81
N ALA A 14 -26.20 -2.69 8.31
CA ALA A 14 -26.38 -2.38 9.72
C ALA A 14 -25.19 -1.62 10.36
N GLU A 15 -24.55 -0.75 9.59
CA GLU A 15 -23.43 0.07 10.07
C GLU A 15 -23.88 0.97 11.23
N PRO A 16 -23.05 1.20 12.27
CA PRO A 16 -23.37 2.10 13.37
C PRO A 16 -23.51 3.55 12.89
N LEU A 17 -24.24 4.37 13.64
CA LEU A 17 -24.54 5.75 13.25
C LEU A 17 -23.29 6.58 12.96
N TRP A 18 -22.23 6.43 13.76
CA TRP A 18 -20.99 7.18 13.55
C TRP A 18 -20.36 6.89 12.17
N LEU A 19 -20.45 5.65 11.69
CA LEU A 19 -19.91 5.26 10.37
C LEU A 19 -20.82 5.75 9.25
N GLN A 20 -22.14 5.69 9.43
CA GLN A 20 -23.11 6.28 8.50
C GLN A 20 -22.89 7.80 8.35
N ASP A 21 -22.68 8.51 9.47
CA ASP A 21 -22.39 9.94 9.49
C ASP A 21 -21.04 10.25 8.80
N LEU A 22 -20.03 9.43 9.03
CA LEU A 22 -18.72 9.56 8.39
C LEU A 22 -18.81 9.41 6.86
N ARG A 23 -19.54 8.41 6.35
CA ARG A 23 -19.78 8.24 4.91
C ARG A 23 -20.47 9.45 4.29
N GLN A 24 -21.50 9.98 4.98
CA GLN A 24 -22.25 11.14 4.51
C GLN A 24 -21.39 12.40 4.52
N ALA A 25 -20.61 12.63 5.58
CA ALA A 25 -19.70 13.76 5.69
C ALA A 25 -18.64 13.73 4.58
N ALA A 26 -18.08 12.54 4.31
CA ALA A 26 -17.12 12.35 3.22
C ALA A 26 -17.76 12.63 1.84
N PHE A 27 -18.96 12.12 1.60
CA PHE A 27 -19.69 12.40 0.36
C PHE A 27 -19.95 13.90 0.17
N ASP A 28 -20.36 14.61 1.20
CA ASP A 28 -20.65 16.06 1.12
C ASP A 28 -19.41 16.91 0.84
N LYS A 29 -18.21 16.36 1.04
CA LYS A 29 -16.93 17.01 0.74
C LYS A 29 -16.41 16.80 -0.67
N LEU A 30 -16.87 15.76 -1.39
CA LEU A 30 -16.33 15.34 -2.70
C LEU A 30 -16.21 16.48 -3.72
N ASP A 31 -17.22 17.35 -3.80
CA ASP A 31 -17.23 18.44 -4.78
C ASP A 31 -16.35 19.62 -4.40
N SER A 32 -16.01 19.75 -3.12
CA SER A 32 -15.20 20.85 -2.59
C SER A 32 -13.71 20.52 -2.50
N LEU A 33 -13.35 19.24 -2.47
CA LEU A 33 -11.97 18.79 -2.33
C LEU A 33 -11.26 18.64 -3.68
N ALA A 34 -9.99 19.01 -3.70
CA ALA A 34 -9.11 18.75 -4.83
C ALA A 34 -8.60 17.31 -4.84
N LEU A 35 -8.19 16.81 -5.99
CA LEU A 35 -7.40 15.58 -6.09
C LEU A 35 -6.05 15.78 -5.38
N PRO A 36 -5.48 14.72 -4.79
CA PRO A 36 -4.13 14.78 -4.23
C PRO A 36 -3.13 15.24 -5.30
N LYS A 37 -2.13 15.99 -4.88
CA LYS A 37 -1.13 16.52 -5.79
C LYS A 37 0.08 15.61 -5.81
N ILE A 38 0.22 14.85 -6.86
CA ILE A 38 1.42 14.05 -7.13
C ILE A 38 2.30 14.82 -8.13
N GLU A 39 3.44 15.27 -7.67
CA GLU A 39 4.33 16.10 -8.49
C GLU A 39 4.73 15.35 -9.78
N ARG A 40 4.71 16.06 -10.92
CA ARG A 40 5.06 15.56 -12.25
C ARG A 40 4.10 14.52 -12.85
N VAL A 41 3.03 14.12 -12.17
CA VAL A 41 2.03 13.16 -12.68
C VAL A 41 0.71 13.88 -13.00
N LYS A 42 0.20 13.66 -14.22
CA LYS A 42 -1.07 14.26 -14.68
C LYS A 42 -2.15 13.18 -14.75
N PHE A 43 -2.89 13.01 -13.68
CA PHE A 43 -3.93 11.97 -13.57
C PHE A 43 -5.36 12.49 -13.40
N HIS A 44 -5.58 13.82 -13.51
CA HIS A 44 -6.89 14.46 -13.34
C HIS A 44 -7.98 13.97 -14.32
N ARG A 45 -7.60 13.22 -15.36
CA ARG A 45 -8.50 12.61 -16.34
C ARG A 45 -8.66 11.11 -16.19
N TRP A 46 -8.01 10.53 -15.17
CA TRP A 46 -8.14 9.11 -14.91
C TRP A 46 -9.46 8.83 -14.21
N ASN A 47 -10.08 7.70 -14.54
CA ASN A 47 -11.22 7.22 -13.78
C ASN A 47 -10.69 6.51 -12.51
N LEU A 48 -10.73 7.22 -11.39
CA LEU A 48 -10.31 6.73 -10.06
C LEU A 48 -11.52 6.48 -9.13
N GLY A 49 -12.74 6.63 -9.68
CA GLY A 49 -13.97 6.36 -8.98
C GLY A 49 -15.16 6.84 -9.83
N ASP A 50 -16.19 6.03 -9.93
CA ASP A 50 -17.38 6.31 -10.75
C ASP A 50 -18.62 6.71 -9.93
N GLY A 51 -18.47 6.78 -8.57
CA GLY A 51 -19.58 7.11 -7.68
C GLY A 51 -20.58 5.98 -7.48
N THR A 52 -20.21 4.75 -7.80
CA THR A 52 -21.05 3.57 -7.58
C THR A 52 -20.66 2.89 -6.28
N ILE A 53 -21.66 2.52 -5.46
CA ILE A 53 -21.50 1.63 -4.32
C ILE A 53 -22.37 0.40 -4.54
N ALA A 54 -21.75 -0.76 -4.61
CA ALA A 54 -22.43 -2.04 -4.85
C ALA A 54 -21.61 -3.19 -4.27
N GLU A 55 -22.23 -4.35 -4.16
CA GLU A 55 -21.57 -5.60 -3.76
C GLU A 55 -21.41 -6.53 -4.96
N ASN A 56 -20.39 -7.35 -4.91
CA ASN A 56 -20.23 -8.44 -5.85
C ASN A 56 -21.15 -9.61 -5.49
N GLU A 57 -21.76 -10.22 -6.50
CA GLU A 57 -22.26 -11.58 -6.33
C GLU A 57 -21.07 -12.52 -6.01
N PRO A 58 -21.28 -13.59 -5.23
CA PRO A 58 -20.23 -14.55 -4.95
C PRO A 58 -19.61 -15.08 -6.23
N SER A 59 -18.30 -14.95 -6.40
CA SER A 59 -17.59 -15.38 -7.60
C SER A 59 -17.60 -16.90 -7.71
N ALA A 60 -17.89 -17.43 -8.91
CA ALA A 60 -17.77 -18.86 -9.21
C ALA A 60 -16.29 -19.29 -9.39
N ASN A 61 -15.37 -18.35 -9.56
CA ASN A 61 -13.96 -18.59 -9.86
C ASN A 61 -13.06 -18.36 -8.63
N VAL A 62 -13.53 -18.71 -7.44
CA VAL A 62 -12.72 -18.61 -6.23
C VAL A 62 -11.62 -19.67 -6.28
N PRO A 63 -10.33 -19.29 -6.19
CA PRO A 63 -9.24 -20.26 -6.12
C PRO A 63 -9.37 -21.15 -4.88
N ASP A 64 -8.79 -22.34 -4.95
CA ASP A 64 -8.69 -23.23 -3.79
C ASP A 64 -7.60 -22.69 -2.84
N PHE A 65 -8.02 -22.17 -1.72
CA PHE A 65 -7.12 -21.60 -0.69
C PHE A 65 -6.69 -22.63 0.37
N THR A 66 -7.13 -23.90 0.28
CA THR A 66 -6.80 -24.93 1.27
C THR A 66 -5.30 -25.22 1.38
N ALA A 67 -4.53 -24.91 0.33
CA ALA A 67 -3.08 -25.12 0.26
C ALA A 67 -2.25 -23.98 0.91
N LEU A 68 -2.88 -22.90 1.39
CA LEU A 68 -2.16 -21.69 1.90
C LEU A 68 -1.51 -21.88 3.29
N GLY A 69 -1.41 -23.11 3.83
CA GLY A 69 -0.78 -23.33 5.13
C GLY A 69 -1.61 -22.84 6.33
N ASN A 70 -0.97 -22.74 7.52
CA ASN A 70 -1.66 -22.49 8.80
C ASN A 70 -1.50 -21.06 9.35
N ASN A 71 -0.92 -20.13 8.58
CA ASN A 71 -0.79 -18.75 9.01
C ASN A 71 -2.17 -18.09 9.24
N PRO A 72 -2.30 -17.13 10.16
CA PRO A 72 -3.48 -16.27 10.23
C PRO A 72 -3.75 -15.64 8.87
N LYS A 73 -4.96 -15.74 8.33
CA LYS A 73 -5.25 -15.19 7.01
C LYS A 73 -6.71 -14.77 6.83
N LEU A 74 -6.86 -13.76 5.98
CA LEU A 74 -8.14 -13.27 5.49
C LEU A 74 -8.09 -13.23 3.96
N VAL A 75 -9.07 -13.86 3.32
CA VAL A 75 -9.20 -13.84 1.87
C VAL A 75 -10.54 -13.22 1.49
N GLN A 76 -10.49 -12.19 0.65
CA GLN A 76 -11.68 -11.55 0.11
C GLN A 76 -11.61 -11.51 -1.42
N VAL A 77 -12.74 -11.83 -2.07
CA VAL A 77 -12.91 -11.72 -3.53
C VAL A 77 -14.00 -10.70 -3.81
N GLY A 78 -13.64 -9.61 -4.46
CA GLY A 78 -14.51 -8.43 -4.56
C GLY A 78 -14.89 -7.93 -3.17
N THR A 79 -16.20 -7.94 -2.89
CA THR A 79 -16.75 -7.53 -1.60
C THR A 79 -16.98 -8.70 -0.63
N ASN A 80 -16.74 -9.94 -1.05
CA ASN A 80 -17.07 -11.13 -0.28
C ASN A 80 -15.87 -11.68 0.49
N THR A 81 -16.02 -11.94 1.78
CA THR A 81 -15.06 -12.72 2.58
C THR A 81 -15.26 -14.20 2.30
N VAL A 82 -14.21 -14.87 1.79
CA VAL A 82 -14.28 -16.27 1.37
C VAL A 82 -13.49 -17.22 2.28
N LEU A 83 -12.54 -16.69 3.05
CA LEU A 83 -11.79 -17.44 4.05
C LEU A 83 -11.37 -16.51 5.19
N GLU A 84 -11.63 -16.97 6.40
CA GLU A 84 -11.06 -16.42 7.64
C GLU A 84 -10.39 -17.58 8.40
N GLN A 85 -9.14 -17.42 8.70
CA GLN A 85 -8.38 -18.39 9.46
C GLN A 85 -7.55 -17.67 10.52
N LEU A 86 -7.93 -17.87 11.79
CA LEU A 86 -7.18 -17.35 12.91
C LEU A 86 -6.93 -18.49 13.91
N PRO A 87 -5.67 -18.76 14.28
CA PRO A 87 -5.33 -19.78 15.28
C PRO A 87 -6.01 -19.53 16.63
N ALA A 88 -6.45 -20.61 17.30
CA ALA A 88 -7.21 -20.50 18.54
C ALA A 88 -6.44 -19.84 19.70
N ASP A 89 -5.13 -19.98 19.71
CA ASP A 89 -4.24 -19.32 20.66
C ASP A 89 -4.22 -17.81 20.48
N LEU A 90 -4.28 -17.30 19.24
CA LEU A 90 -4.38 -15.87 18.95
C LEU A 90 -5.76 -15.32 19.32
N ILE A 91 -6.84 -16.08 19.02
CA ILE A 91 -8.20 -15.73 19.44
C ILE A 91 -8.27 -15.62 20.96
N SER A 92 -7.68 -16.55 21.69
CA SER A 92 -7.66 -16.53 23.17
C SER A 92 -6.86 -15.36 23.77
N GLN A 93 -5.96 -14.76 22.99
CA GLN A 93 -5.22 -13.55 23.34
C GLN A 93 -5.97 -12.26 22.92
N GLY A 94 -7.15 -12.38 22.32
CA GLY A 94 -7.99 -11.25 21.90
C GLY A 94 -7.58 -10.65 20.54
N VAL A 95 -6.80 -11.35 19.73
CA VAL A 95 -6.54 -10.94 18.35
C VAL A 95 -7.81 -11.11 17.52
N VAL A 96 -8.15 -10.09 16.72
CA VAL A 96 -9.27 -10.12 15.77
C VAL A 96 -8.73 -9.86 14.37
N PHE A 97 -9.08 -10.71 13.42
CA PHE A 97 -8.72 -10.56 12.02
C PHE A 97 -9.86 -11.01 11.12
N THR A 98 -10.65 -10.07 10.65
CA THR A 98 -11.92 -10.33 9.98
C THR A 98 -12.35 -9.16 9.08
N ASP A 99 -13.53 -9.25 8.46
CA ASP A 99 -14.13 -8.11 7.77
C ASP A 99 -14.71 -7.06 8.75
N LEU A 100 -15.01 -5.88 8.21
CA LEU A 100 -15.48 -4.76 9.03
C LEU A 100 -16.83 -5.04 9.71
N THR A 101 -17.74 -5.75 9.04
CA THR A 101 -19.08 -6.03 9.63
C THR A 101 -18.94 -6.88 10.90
N THR A 102 -18.16 -7.95 10.81
CA THR A 102 -17.85 -8.80 11.96
C THR A 102 -17.05 -8.04 13.04
N ALA A 103 -16.07 -7.22 12.65
CA ALA A 103 -15.30 -6.42 13.59
C ALA A 103 -16.17 -5.40 14.37
N LEU A 104 -17.18 -4.82 13.71
CA LEU A 104 -18.14 -3.91 14.36
C LEU A 104 -19.04 -4.62 15.39
N GLU A 105 -19.23 -5.94 15.26
CA GLU A 105 -19.94 -6.75 16.25
C GLU A 105 -19.03 -7.19 17.41
N GLU A 106 -17.78 -7.59 17.10
CA GLU A 106 -16.85 -8.17 18.08
C GLU A 106 -16.07 -7.12 18.89
N ILE A 107 -15.61 -6.04 18.23
CA ILE A 107 -14.73 -5.01 18.83
C ILE A 107 -15.16 -3.59 18.43
N PRO A 108 -16.47 -3.20 18.60
CA PRO A 108 -16.98 -1.91 18.12
C PRO A 108 -16.21 -0.71 18.64
N GLU A 109 -15.77 -0.74 19.91
CA GLU A 109 -15.04 0.38 20.51
C GLU A 109 -13.67 0.58 19.89
N VAL A 110 -12.99 -0.50 19.49
CA VAL A 110 -11.68 -0.42 18.83
C VAL A 110 -11.84 0.15 17.44
N VAL A 111 -12.83 -0.33 16.69
CA VAL A 111 -13.09 0.17 15.34
C VAL A 111 -13.43 1.67 15.39
N GLU A 112 -14.34 2.10 16.22
CA GLU A 112 -14.73 3.51 16.37
C GLU A 112 -13.56 4.40 16.81
N ALA A 113 -12.71 3.90 17.72
CA ALA A 113 -11.57 4.66 18.22
C ALA A 113 -10.49 4.89 17.17
N PHE A 114 -10.28 3.96 16.24
CA PHE A 114 -9.12 3.97 15.34
C PHE A 114 -9.45 4.16 13.87
N PHE A 115 -10.66 3.87 13.42
CA PHE A 115 -11.07 4.05 12.02
C PHE A 115 -11.02 5.53 11.62
N GLY A 116 -10.32 5.85 10.55
CA GLY A 116 -10.15 7.23 10.09
C GLY A 116 -9.18 8.07 10.92
N LYS A 117 -8.25 7.44 11.65
CA LYS A 117 -7.28 8.18 12.49
C LYS A 117 -5.91 8.35 11.83
N ALA A 118 -5.58 7.58 10.82
CA ALA A 118 -4.37 7.79 10.03
C ALA A 118 -4.67 8.58 8.75
N VAL A 119 -5.78 8.33 8.08
CA VAL A 119 -6.23 9.08 6.90
C VAL A 119 -7.48 9.88 7.26
N ALA A 120 -7.44 11.21 7.11
CA ALA A 120 -8.64 12.02 7.32
C ALA A 120 -9.58 11.93 6.11
N TYR A 121 -10.89 11.77 6.36
CA TYR A 121 -11.89 11.66 5.29
C TYR A 121 -11.99 12.91 4.40
N ASP A 122 -11.52 14.05 4.87
CA ASP A 122 -11.55 15.34 4.18
C ASP A 122 -10.16 15.85 3.79
N GLU A 123 -9.14 14.98 3.77
CA GLU A 123 -7.79 15.33 3.38
C GLU A 123 -7.69 15.70 1.90
N ASP A 124 -8.28 14.89 1.05
CA ASP A 124 -8.39 15.11 -0.39
C ASP A 124 -9.61 14.39 -0.99
N LYS A 125 -9.83 14.60 -2.28
CA LYS A 125 -10.98 14.04 -2.98
C LYS A 125 -10.98 12.51 -3.03
N LEU A 126 -9.82 11.84 -3.10
CA LEU A 126 -9.74 10.37 -3.19
C LEU A 126 -9.87 9.71 -1.82
N ALA A 127 -9.40 10.36 -0.76
CA ALA A 127 -9.70 9.97 0.61
C ALA A 127 -11.21 10.07 0.88
N ALA A 128 -11.82 11.22 0.59
CA ALA A 128 -13.28 11.40 0.71
C ALA A 128 -14.06 10.37 -0.12
N TYR A 129 -13.59 10.07 -1.33
CA TYR A 129 -14.19 9.05 -2.17
C TYR A 129 -14.12 7.66 -1.52
N ASN A 130 -12.97 7.28 -0.95
CA ASN A 130 -12.84 6.02 -0.24
C ASN A 130 -13.87 5.93 0.88
N TYR A 131 -13.90 6.89 1.82
CA TYR A 131 -14.83 6.87 2.94
C TYR A 131 -16.30 6.84 2.55
N ALA A 132 -16.68 7.54 1.48
CA ALA A 132 -18.05 7.54 1.00
C ALA A 132 -18.45 6.22 0.33
N TYR A 133 -17.52 5.59 -0.41
CA TYR A 133 -17.83 4.51 -1.36
C TYR A 133 -17.12 3.19 -1.07
N PHE A 134 -16.32 3.04 -0.01
CA PHE A 134 -15.76 1.72 0.26
C PHE A 134 -16.90 0.70 0.43
N ASN A 135 -16.78 -0.42 -0.28
CA ASN A 135 -17.78 -1.48 -0.32
C ASN A 135 -17.25 -2.79 0.26
N SER A 136 -15.98 -2.81 0.63
CA SER A 136 -15.32 -3.92 1.32
C SER A 136 -14.27 -3.37 2.26
N ALA A 137 -14.18 -3.95 3.46
CA ALA A 137 -13.15 -3.57 4.42
C ALA A 137 -12.67 -4.76 5.24
N ALA A 138 -11.46 -4.63 5.79
CA ALA A 138 -10.83 -5.63 6.65
C ALA A 138 -10.26 -4.94 7.91
N VAL A 139 -10.29 -5.64 9.03
CA VAL A 139 -9.78 -5.17 10.31
C VAL A 139 -8.86 -6.22 10.91
N LEU A 140 -7.64 -5.80 11.27
CA LEU A 140 -6.73 -6.55 12.11
C LEU A 140 -6.49 -5.78 13.40
N TYR A 141 -6.84 -6.37 14.53
CA TYR A 141 -6.53 -5.85 15.85
C TYR A 141 -5.63 -6.81 16.61
N VAL A 142 -4.50 -6.33 17.06
CA VAL A 142 -3.56 -7.05 17.94
C VAL A 142 -3.53 -6.33 19.28
N PRO A 143 -3.98 -6.95 20.38
CA PRO A 143 -4.02 -6.32 21.70
C PRO A 143 -2.64 -5.94 22.23
N ASP A 144 -2.65 -5.15 23.33
CA ASP A 144 -1.42 -4.74 24.04
C ASP A 144 -0.59 -5.96 24.49
N ASN A 145 0.71 -5.89 24.30
CA ASN A 145 1.70 -6.90 24.69
C ASN A 145 1.53 -8.27 24.00
N VAL A 146 0.80 -8.36 22.90
CA VAL A 146 0.67 -9.58 22.10
C VAL A 146 1.73 -9.59 21.00
N GLU A 147 2.50 -10.68 20.93
CA GLU A 147 3.45 -10.94 19.84
C GLU A 147 2.91 -12.06 18.95
N ILE A 148 2.86 -11.82 17.64
CA ILE A 148 2.45 -12.83 16.65
C ILE A 148 3.68 -13.24 15.85
N ASP A 149 4.13 -14.48 16.07
CA ASP A 149 5.32 -15.02 15.41
C ASP A 149 5.09 -15.37 13.95
N LEU A 150 3.89 -15.86 13.62
CA LEU A 150 3.52 -16.22 12.24
C LEU A 150 3.11 -14.97 11.45
N PRO A 151 3.47 -14.88 10.15
CA PRO A 151 2.96 -13.82 9.32
C PRO A 151 1.43 -13.83 9.23
N VAL A 152 0.80 -12.67 9.42
CA VAL A 152 -0.63 -12.46 9.21
C VAL A 152 -0.85 -12.07 7.75
N GLU A 153 -1.65 -12.81 7.00
CA GLU A 153 -1.73 -12.70 5.55
C GLU A 153 -3.11 -12.25 5.06
N SER A 154 -3.16 -11.19 4.26
CA SER A 154 -4.34 -10.75 3.52
C SER A 154 -4.20 -11.03 2.03
N TYR A 155 -5.26 -11.60 1.46
CA TYR A 155 -5.40 -11.80 0.02
C TYR A 155 -6.67 -11.08 -0.43
N PHE A 156 -6.52 -9.97 -1.13
CA PHE A 156 -7.61 -9.15 -1.62
C PHE A 156 -7.66 -9.20 -3.15
N TYR A 157 -8.65 -9.90 -3.66
CA TYR A 157 -8.81 -10.08 -5.10
C TYR A 157 -9.89 -9.16 -5.65
N GLN A 158 -9.51 -8.33 -6.61
CA GLN A 158 -10.48 -7.66 -7.48
C GLN A 158 -11.08 -8.70 -8.44
N ASP A 159 -12.40 -8.78 -8.50
CA ASP A 159 -13.07 -9.66 -9.46
C ASP A 159 -13.08 -8.99 -10.85
N GLY A 160 -12.19 -9.46 -11.73
CA GLY A 160 -12.06 -8.94 -13.10
C GLY A 160 -13.25 -9.25 -14.00
N THR A 161 -14.15 -10.15 -13.59
CA THR A 161 -15.37 -10.48 -14.33
C THR A 161 -16.56 -9.61 -13.94
N SER A 162 -16.40 -8.76 -12.92
CA SER A 162 -17.42 -7.89 -12.37
C SER A 162 -17.14 -6.41 -12.68
N ASN A 163 -18.20 -5.63 -12.88
CA ASN A 163 -18.13 -4.17 -13.05
C ASN A 163 -18.28 -3.41 -11.71
N VAL A 164 -18.30 -4.12 -10.58
CA VAL A 164 -18.35 -3.50 -9.26
C VAL A 164 -17.00 -2.84 -8.97
N PRO A 165 -16.96 -1.54 -8.59
CA PRO A 165 -15.73 -0.87 -8.22
C PRO A 165 -15.03 -1.55 -7.05
N PHE A 166 -13.69 -1.61 -7.10
CA PHE A 166 -12.89 -2.20 -6.04
C PHE A 166 -12.47 -1.12 -5.04
N ASN A 167 -13.41 -0.76 -4.15
CA ASN A 167 -13.18 0.26 -3.13
C ASN A 167 -12.95 -0.41 -1.77
N LYS A 168 -11.69 -0.51 -1.38
CA LYS A 168 -11.25 -1.24 -0.19
C LYS A 168 -10.80 -0.30 0.91
N HIS A 169 -11.17 -0.62 2.17
CA HIS A 169 -10.60 0.01 3.35
C HIS A 169 -10.01 -1.05 4.27
N VAL A 170 -8.77 -0.88 4.72
CA VAL A 170 -8.09 -1.80 5.65
C VAL A 170 -7.65 -1.04 6.88
N LEU A 171 -8.01 -1.53 8.06
CA LEU A 171 -7.57 -1.00 9.34
C LEU A 171 -6.72 -2.03 10.08
N ILE A 172 -5.50 -1.65 10.43
CA ILE A 172 -4.60 -2.45 11.25
C ILE A 172 -4.28 -1.67 12.52
N VAL A 173 -4.61 -2.24 13.67
CA VAL A 173 -4.31 -1.65 14.98
C VAL A 173 -3.37 -2.58 15.73
N ALA A 174 -2.14 -2.14 15.91
CA ALA A 174 -1.14 -2.79 16.75
C ALA A 174 -1.15 -2.11 18.14
N GLY A 175 -1.63 -2.82 19.15
CA GLY A 175 -1.68 -2.37 20.53
C GLY A 175 -0.29 -2.09 21.13
N LYS A 176 -0.24 -1.51 22.31
CA LYS A 176 1.03 -1.13 22.95
C LYS A 176 1.94 -2.34 23.15
N ASN A 177 3.22 -2.17 22.80
CA ASN A 177 4.25 -3.22 22.89
C ASN A 177 3.90 -4.51 22.11
N SER A 178 2.94 -4.46 21.17
CA SER A 178 2.63 -5.60 20.33
C SER A 178 3.65 -5.75 19.20
N LYS A 179 3.71 -6.95 18.62
CA LYS A 179 4.64 -7.22 17.53
C LYS A 179 3.99 -8.15 16.50
N LEU A 180 4.07 -7.75 15.24
CA LEU A 180 3.51 -8.55 14.14
C LEU A 180 4.25 -8.32 12.82
N THR A 181 4.12 -9.31 11.94
CA THR A 181 4.43 -9.21 10.51
C THR A 181 3.14 -9.36 9.74
N TYR A 182 2.80 -8.36 8.92
CA TYR A 182 1.61 -8.38 8.08
C TYR A 182 1.98 -8.39 6.60
N LEU A 183 1.34 -9.29 5.85
CA LEU A 183 1.56 -9.47 4.41
C LEU A 183 0.26 -9.21 3.66
N GLU A 184 0.29 -8.27 2.71
CA GLU A 184 -0.88 -7.86 1.94
C GLU A 184 -0.67 -8.15 0.45
N ARG A 185 -1.70 -8.68 -0.18
CA ARG A 185 -1.70 -8.91 -1.62
C ARG A 185 -2.98 -8.36 -2.24
N PHE A 186 -2.81 -7.49 -3.23
CA PHE A 186 -3.89 -7.04 -4.11
C PHE A 186 -3.67 -7.61 -5.50
N GLU A 187 -4.65 -8.37 -6.00
CA GLU A 187 -4.56 -9.05 -7.28
C GLU A 187 -5.90 -9.03 -8.03
N THR A 188 -5.89 -9.11 -9.35
CA THR A 188 -7.10 -9.29 -10.16
C THR A 188 -7.28 -10.77 -10.48
N LEU A 189 -8.48 -11.31 -10.19
CA LEU A 189 -8.90 -12.65 -10.61
C LEU A 189 -9.72 -12.57 -11.90
N GLY A 190 -9.41 -13.46 -12.83
CA GLY A 190 -10.06 -13.50 -14.15
C GLY A 190 -9.54 -12.41 -15.10
N GLU A 191 -10.08 -12.40 -16.30
CA GLU A 191 -9.73 -11.39 -17.31
C GLU A 191 -10.74 -10.24 -17.25
N ALA A 192 -10.26 -9.04 -16.89
CA ALA A 192 -11.06 -7.83 -16.98
C ALA A 192 -11.18 -7.42 -18.45
N THR A 193 -12.37 -7.51 -19.02
CA THR A 193 -12.66 -7.06 -20.40
C THR A 193 -12.96 -5.57 -20.46
N GLU A 194 -13.38 -4.97 -19.36
CA GLU A 194 -13.74 -3.56 -19.25
C GLU A 194 -12.79 -2.80 -18.31
N LYS A 195 -12.78 -1.47 -18.45
CA LYS A 195 -11.98 -0.61 -17.57
C LYS A 195 -12.63 -0.55 -16.19
N ALA A 196 -11.84 -0.82 -15.18
CA ALA A 196 -12.24 -0.75 -13.78
C ALA A 196 -11.40 0.28 -13.02
N SER A 197 -11.91 0.72 -11.88
CA SER A 197 -11.17 1.53 -10.91
C SER A 197 -10.99 0.77 -9.60
N ALA A 198 -9.85 1.02 -8.96
CA ALA A 198 -9.61 0.59 -7.59
C ALA A 198 -9.25 1.82 -6.74
N ASN A 199 -9.95 2.01 -5.63
CA ASN A 199 -9.61 3.01 -4.61
C ASN A 199 -9.39 2.27 -3.28
N ILE A 200 -8.15 2.25 -2.83
CA ILE A 200 -7.71 1.45 -1.70
C ILE A 200 -7.11 2.37 -0.63
N SER A 201 -7.60 2.27 0.59
CA SER A 201 -7.06 2.96 1.76
C SER A 201 -6.65 1.95 2.82
N VAL A 202 -5.42 2.06 3.32
CA VAL A 202 -4.86 1.20 4.37
C VAL A 202 -4.34 2.07 5.49
N GLU A 203 -4.92 1.91 6.68
CA GLU A 203 -4.51 2.59 7.90
C GLU A 203 -3.77 1.62 8.82
N VAL A 204 -2.57 1.99 9.26
CA VAL A 204 -1.79 1.23 10.24
C VAL A 204 -1.52 2.10 11.45
N ILE A 205 -2.12 1.73 12.57
CA ILE A 205 -1.93 2.41 13.86
C ILE A 205 -0.98 1.57 14.71
N ALA A 206 0.26 2.01 14.86
CA ALA A 206 1.23 1.42 15.77
C ALA A 206 1.23 2.23 17.07
N GLN A 207 0.66 1.67 18.14
CA GLN A 207 0.62 2.33 19.44
C GLN A 207 2.01 2.30 20.10
N ASP A 208 2.17 2.95 21.27
CA ASP A 208 3.45 3.08 21.96
C ASP A 208 4.17 1.73 22.10
N GLY A 209 5.41 1.64 21.65
CA GLY A 209 6.23 0.44 21.68
C GLY A 209 5.87 -0.66 20.68
N ALA A 210 4.83 -0.50 19.88
CA ALA A 210 4.44 -1.49 18.88
C ALA A 210 5.48 -1.62 17.75
N GLN A 211 5.65 -2.84 17.25
CA GLN A 211 6.57 -3.16 16.15
C GLN A 211 5.81 -3.84 15.02
N VAL A 212 5.65 -3.16 13.90
CA VAL A 212 4.95 -3.68 12.73
C VAL A 212 5.92 -3.83 11.57
N LYS A 213 6.00 -5.04 11.00
CA LYS A 213 6.61 -5.26 9.69
C LYS A 213 5.50 -5.45 8.68
N PHE A 214 5.39 -4.53 7.74
CA PHE A 214 4.35 -4.53 6.71
C PHE A 214 4.96 -4.78 5.34
N ALA A 215 4.56 -5.84 4.67
CA ALA A 215 4.95 -6.08 3.29
C ALA A 215 3.71 -6.19 2.39
N ALA A 216 3.78 -5.59 1.20
CA ALA A 216 2.70 -5.65 0.22
C ALA A 216 3.19 -5.90 -1.20
N ILE A 217 2.38 -6.64 -1.96
CA ILE A 217 2.56 -6.83 -3.40
C ILE A 217 1.25 -6.49 -4.10
N ASP A 218 1.27 -5.44 -4.92
CA ASP A 218 0.11 -4.98 -5.68
C ASP A 218 0.24 -5.43 -7.13
N ARG A 219 -0.68 -6.30 -7.61
CA ARG A 219 -0.70 -6.90 -8.95
C ARG A 219 -2.06 -6.77 -9.63
N LEU A 220 -2.68 -5.61 -9.55
CA LEU A 220 -3.94 -5.37 -10.24
C LEU A 220 -3.75 -5.33 -11.75
N GLY A 221 -4.73 -5.84 -12.49
CA GLY A 221 -4.67 -6.07 -13.93
C GLY A 221 -4.56 -4.80 -14.79
N GLU A 222 -4.27 -4.98 -16.08
CA GLU A 222 -4.01 -3.89 -17.04
C GLU A 222 -5.16 -2.88 -17.17
N ASN A 223 -6.40 -3.37 -17.08
CA ASN A 223 -7.59 -2.53 -17.21
C ASN A 223 -8.01 -1.82 -15.91
N VAL A 224 -7.28 -2.03 -14.82
CA VAL A 224 -7.58 -1.44 -13.52
C VAL A 224 -6.74 -0.18 -13.30
N THR A 225 -7.40 0.98 -13.21
CA THR A 225 -6.75 2.22 -12.79
C THR A 225 -6.83 2.32 -11.27
N THR A 226 -5.68 2.42 -10.61
CA THR A 226 -5.59 2.30 -9.15
C THR A 226 -5.17 3.60 -8.49
N TYR A 227 -5.90 3.98 -7.45
CA TYR A 227 -5.39 4.81 -6.35
C TYR A 227 -5.21 3.94 -5.12
N ILE A 228 -4.05 4.01 -4.50
CA ILE A 228 -3.78 3.32 -3.24
C ILE A 228 -3.07 4.23 -2.26
N SER A 229 -3.67 4.40 -1.09
CA SER A 229 -3.08 5.10 0.05
C SER A 229 -2.76 4.11 1.15
N ARG A 230 -1.52 4.17 1.67
CA ARG A 230 -1.10 3.45 2.88
C ARG A 230 -0.54 4.44 3.86
N ARG A 231 -1.16 4.56 5.01
CA ARG A 231 -0.71 5.50 6.04
C ARG A 231 -0.45 4.83 7.38
N GLY A 232 0.75 5.09 7.91
CA GLY A 232 1.16 4.70 9.26
C GLY A 232 1.06 5.86 10.24
N ARG A 233 0.43 5.65 11.40
CA ARG A 233 0.48 6.54 12.54
C ARG A 233 1.23 5.87 13.68
N ILE A 234 2.40 6.44 14.07
CA ILE A 234 3.41 5.73 14.86
C ILE A 234 3.58 6.42 16.21
N GLY A 235 3.28 5.70 17.28
CA GLY A 235 3.38 6.13 18.66
C GLY A 235 4.81 6.19 19.18
N ARG A 236 4.97 6.48 20.48
CA ARG A 236 6.28 6.59 21.12
C ARG A 236 7.02 5.26 21.12
N ASP A 237 8.31 5.29 20.73
CA ASP A 237 9.19 4.11 20.67
C ASP A 237 8.62 2.96 19.81
N ALA A 238 7.62 3.26 18.96
CA ALA A 238 7.02 2.31 18.04
C ALA A 238 7.69 2.35 16.67
N SER A 239 7.50 1.31 15.87
CA SER A 239 8.07 1.22 14.53
C SER A 239 7.12 0.60 13.50
N ILE A 240 7.19 1.09 12.25
CA ILE A 240 6.64 0.43 11.08
C ILE A 240 7.73 0.31 10.01
N ASP A 241 8.07 -0.94 9.66
CA ASP A 241 8.96 -1.26 8.54
C ASP A 241 8.12 -1.67 7.33
N TRP A 242 8.07 -0.81 6.31
CA TRP A 242 7.31 -1.04 5.08
C TRP A 242 8.19 -1.65 3.99
N ALA A 243 7.65 -2.62 3.25
CA ALA A 243 8.24 -3.18 2.06
C ALA A 243 7.15 -3.33 0.98
N LEU A 244 7.05 -2.36 0.07
CA LEU A 244 5.93 -2.19 -0.84
C LEU A 244 6.36 -2.43 -2.29
N GLY A 245 5.75 -3.41 -2.95
CA GLY A 245 5.97 -3.74 -4.37
C GLY A 245 4.79 -3.30 -5.24
N ILE A 246 4.97 -2.25 -6.05
CA ILE A 246 3.97 -1.76 -6.98
C ILE A 246 4.21 -2.44 -8.34
N MET A 247 3.55 -3.58 -8.51
CA MET A 247 3.71 -4.48 -9.65
C MET A 247 2.46 -4.53 -10.56
N ASN A 248 1.52 -3.60 -10.39
CA ASN A 248 0.29 -3.49 -11.18
C ASN A 248 0.59 -3.44 -12.69
N GLU A 249 -0.36 -3.85 -13.50
CA GLU A 249 -0.27 -3.73 -14.96
C GLU A 249 -0.96 -2.46 -15.49
N GLY A 250 -2.02 -1.99 -14.80
CA GLY A 250 -2.70 -0.72 -15.10
C GLY A 250 -2.01 0.51 -14.51
N ASN A 251 -2.56 1.68 -14.79
CA ASN A 251 -2.05 2.94 -14.24
C ASN A 251 -2.25 3.04 -12.72
N VAL A 252 -1.27 3.61 -12.02
CA VAL A 252 -1.28 3.69 -10.56
C VAL A 252 -0.92 5.08 -10.07
N ILE A 253 -1.67 5.55 -9.08
CA ILE A 253 -1.27 6.60 -8.15
C ILE A 253 -1.18 5.94 -6.77
N ALA A 254 -0.01 6.00 -6.16
CA ALA A 254 0.26 5.49 -4.83
C ALA A 254 0.71 6.64 -3.91
N ASP A 255 0.15 6.68 -2.71
CA ASP A 255 0.43 7.68 -1.68
C ASP A 255 0.73 6.96 -0.36
N PHE A 256 2.01 6.95 0.02
CA PHE A 256 2.50 6.18 1.17
C PHE A 256 3.09 7.11 2.22
N ASP A 257 2.38 7.29 3.33
CA ASP A 257 2.77 8.23 4.36
C ASP A 257 3.02 7.54 5.70
N SER A 258 3.97 8.08 6.46
CA SER A 258 4.22 7.69 7.84
C SER A 258 4.34 8.93 8.72
N ASP A 259 3.43 9.04 9.69
CA ASP A 259 3.42 10.09 10.69
C ASP A 259 4.08 9.59 11.98
N LEU A 260 5.30 10.08 12.23
CA LEU A 260 6.10 9.76 13.40
C LEU A 260 5.69 10.66 14.58
N ILE A 261 4.54 10.33 15.19
CA ILE A 261 3.89 11.18 16.21
C ILE A 261 4.62 11.11 17.56
N GLY A 262 5.09 9.93 17.93
CA GLY A 262 5.72 9.71 19.23
C GLY A 262 7.22 9.98 19.22
N ASN A 263 7.77 10.36 20.39
CA ASN A 263 9.22 10.44 20.55
C ASN A 263 9.85 9.07 20.34
N GLY A 264 11.01 9.02 19.68
CA GLY A 264 11.71 7.77 19.39
C GLY A 264 11.02 6.85 18.40
N SER A 265 9.98 7.32 17.70
CA SER A 265 9.29 6.52 16.68
C SER A 265 10.15 6.32 15.42
N HIS A 266 9.93 5.20 14.71
CA HIS A 266 10.72 4.84 13.54
C HIS A 266 9.83 4.43 12.37
N ALA A 267 10.18 4.87 11.16
CA ALA A 267 9.61 4.37 9.92
C ALA A 267 10.69 4.12 8.87
N ASN A 268 10.71 2.94 8.28
CA ASN A 268 11.51 2.64 7.10
C ASN A 268 10.56 2.29 5.95
N LEU A 269 10.49 3.15 4.94
CA LEU A 269 9.65 2.93 3.76
C LEU A 269 10.53 2.46 2.59
N LYS A 270 10.39 1.20 2.23
CA LYS A 270 11.08 0.58 1.09
C LYS A 270 10.07 0.29 0.00
N VAL A 271 10.24 0.91 -1.16
CA VAL A 271 9.29 0.85 -2.27
C VAL A 271 9.97 0.36 -3.53
N ILE A 272 9.36 -0.62 -4.20
CA ILE A 272 9.74 -1.07 -5.54
C ILE A 272 8.62 -0.69 -6.50
N GLY A 273 8.97 0.04 -7.57
CA GLY A 273 8.09 0.30 -8.71
C GLY A 273 8.58 -0.41 -9.97
N LEU A 274 7.70 -1.16 -10.63
CA LEU A 274 8.00 -1.81 -11.90
C LEU A 274 6.97 -1.40 -12.96
N SER A 275 7.35 -0.50 -13.87
CA SER A 275 6.49 0.03 -14.92
C SER A 275 6.87 -0.56 -16.29
N SER A 276 5.88 -0.95 -17.08
CA SER A 276 6.06 -1.54 -18.42
C SER A 276 4.98 -1.08 -19.41
N GLY A 277 5.11 -1.44 -20.68
CA GLY A 277 4.13 -1.10 -21.71
C GLY A 277 4.00 0.41 -21.91
N ARG A 278 2.81 0.94 -21.67
CA ARG A 278 2.50 2.38 -21.65
C ARG A 278 1.97 2.84 -20.29
N GLN A 279 2.19 2.06 -19.28
CA GLN A 279 1.76 2.31 -17.92
C GLN A 279 2.38 3.60 -17.37
N VAL A 280 1.60 4.32 -16.56
CA VAL A 280 2.07 5.45 -15.76
C VAL A 280 1.89 5.11 -14.29
N GLN A 281 2.98 5.16 -13.55
CA GLN A 281 3.00 5.04 -12.09
C GLN A 281 3.49 6.36 -11.49
N GLY A 282 2.71 6.92 -10.58
CA GLY A 282 3.11 8.04 -9.71
C GLY A 282 3.10 7.57 -8.27
N ILE A 283 4.24 7.63 -7.62
CA ILE A 283 4.41 7.11 -6.26
C ILE A 283 4.98 8.22 -5.39
N ASP A 284 4.12 8.75 -4.51
CA ASP A 284 4.52 9.63 -3.42
C ASP A 284 4.85 8.79 -2.19
N THR A 285 5.92 9.13 -1.52
CA THR A 285 6.33 8.50 -0.26
C THR A 285 6.76 9.59 0.70
N ARG A 286 6.05 9.70 1.81
CA ARG A 286 6.30 10.75 2.80
C ARG A 286 6.60 10.17 4.17
N VAL A 287 7.54 10.77 4.87
CA VAL A 287 7.72 10.60 6.31
C VAL A 287 7.68 11.96 6.98
N THR A 288 6.78 12.13 7.94
CA THR A 288 6.67 13.35 8.74
C THR A 288 7.10 13.08 10.18
N ASN A 289 8.18 13.74 10.59
CA ASN A 289 8.74 13.65 11.93
C ASN A 289 8.08 14.71 12.84
N TYR A 290 7.21 14.29 13.77
CA TYR A 290 6.60 15.12 14.81
C TYR A 290 7.28 14.92 16.15
N GLY A 291 7.67 13.70 16.48
CA GLY A 291 8.31 13.34 17.74
C GLY A 291 9.81 13.66 17.78
N ASN A 292 10.34 13.94 18.99
CA ASN A 292 11.78 14.07 19.18
C ASN A 292 12.49 12.74 18.96
N ASN A 293 13.71 12.79 18.40
CA ASN A 293 14.55 11.62 18.11
C ASN A 293 13.84 10.58 17.25
N SER A 294 12.85 10.99 16.44
CA SER A 294 12.21 10.12 15.49
C SER A 294 13.06 9.90 14.24
N VAL A 295 12.99 8.72 13.65
CA VAL A 295 13.81 8.33 12.49
C VAL A 295 12.90 7.91 11.35
N GLY A 296 13.04 8.59 10.21
CA GLY A 296 12.26 8.31 9.02
C GLY A 296 13.12 8.14 7.77
N HIS A 297 13.15 6.92 7.22
CA HIS A 297 13.95 6.61 6.04
C HIS A 297 13.08 6.18 4.88
N ILE A 298 13.39 6.68 3.69
CA ILE A 298 12.72 6.34 2.43
C ILE A 298 13.76 5.74 1.48
N LEU A 299 13.45 4.56 0.94
CA LEU A 299 14.24 3.90 -0.10
C LEU A 299 13.33 3.47 -1.25
N GLN A 300 13.49 4.09 -2.42
CA GLN A 300 12.68 3.82 -3.61
C GLN A 300 13.56 3.28 -4.73
N HIS A 301 13.30 2.07 -5.20
CA HIS A 301 13.94 1.50 -6.38
C HIS A 301 12.93 1.22 -7.48
N GLY A 302 13.19 1.75 -8.68
CA GLY A 302 12.30 1.63 -9.82
C GLY A 302 12.97 0.99 -11.04
N VAL A 303 12.21 0.18 -11.77
CA VAL A 303 12.62 -0.34 -13.06
C VAL A 303 11.56 -0.01 -14.10
N ILE A 304 11.99 0.50 -15.25
CA ILE A 304 11.07 0.93 -16.30
C ILE A 304 11.43 0.23 -17.60
N LEU A 305 10.45 -0.44 -18.16
CA LEU A 305 10.52 -1.18 -19.41
C LEU A 305 9.79 -0.42 -20.53
N GLU A 306 10.14 -0.67 -21.77
CA GLU A 306 9.44 -0.23 -22.99
C GLU A 306 9.15 1.27 -23.04
N ARG A 307 7.88 1.70 -22.85
CA ARG A 307 7.40 3.09 -22.85
C ARG A 307 6.75 3.46 -21.52
N GLY A 308 7.02 2.67 -20.48
CA GLY A 308 6.51 2.93 -19.15
C GLY A 308 6.96 4.29 -18.61
N THR A 309 6.20 4.83 -17.72
CA THR A 309 6.54 6.05 -16.97
C THR A 309 6.47 5.77 -15.48
N LEU A 310 7.52 6.14 -14.75
CA LEU A 310 7.56 6.01 -13.30
C LEU A 310 8.05 7.33 -12.70
N THR A 311 7.26 7.88 -11.79
CA THR A 311 7.61 9.06 -11.01
C THR A 311 7.71 8.68 -9.55
N PHE A 312 8.86 8.92 -8.94
CA PHE A 312 9.05 8.85 -7.50
C PHE A 312 9.12 10.26 -6.90
N ASN A 313 8.31 10.52 -5.90
CA ASN A 313 8.45 11.65 -5.02
C ASN A 313 8.79 11.13 -3.62
N GLY A 314 9.95 11.50 -3.10
CA GLY A 314 10.35 11.19 -1.73
C GLY A 314 10.24 12.46 -0.89
N ILE A 315 9.45 12.48 0.17
CA ILE A 315 9.18 13.68 0.97
C ILE A 315 9.56 13.41 2.43
N GLY A 316 10.67 14.00 2.87
CA GLY A 316 11.07 14.03 4.27
C GLY A 316 10.64 15.35 4.90
N HIS A 317 9.75 15.31 5.89
CA HIS A 317 9.29 16.51 6.58
C HIS A 317 9.62 16.43 8.07
N ILE A 318 10.41 17.36 8.57
CA ILE A 318 10.70 17.50 10.00
C ILE A 318 10.03 18.77 10.50
N VAL A 319 8.98 18.61 11.31
CA VAL A 319 8.22 19.74 11.82
C VAL A 319 8.95 20.46 12.95
N LYS A 320 8.59 21.71 13.18
CA LYS A 320 9.13 22.49 14.28
C LYS A 320 8.87 21.80 15.62
N GLY A 321 9.92 21.62 16.41
CA GLY A 321 9.89 20.95 17.70
C GLY A 321 10.38 19.49 17.69
N ALA A 322 10.49 18.84 16.52
CA ALA A 322 10.99 17.47 16.38
C ALA A 322 12.54 17.41 16.48
N LYS A 323 13.09 17.77 17.64
CA LYS A 323 14.54 17.81 17.86
C LYS A 323 15.15 16.43 17.82
N GLY A 324 16.36 16.34 17.25
CA GLY A 324 17.09 15.08 17.11
C GLY A 324 16.51 14.13 16.08
N ALA A 325 15.53 14.57 15.28
CA ALA A 325 14.97 13.76 14.21
C ALA A 325 15.98 13.51 13.08
N ASP A 326 15.85 12.36 12.42
CA ASP A 326 16.64 11.96 11.24
C ASP A 326 15.69 11.60 10.08
N ALA A 327 15.88 12.28 8.93
CA ALA A 327 15.11 12.06 7.71
C ALA A 327 16.05 11.83 6.52
N GLN A 328 16.16 10.56 6.08
CA GLN A 328 16.99 10.19 4.94
C GLN A 328 16.15 9.63 3.82
N GLN A 329 16.50 9.97 2.58
CA GLN A 329 15.79 9.44 1.41
C GLN A 329 16.72 9.15 0.24
N GLU A 330 16.44 8.06 -0.44
CA GLU A 330 17.12 7.67 -1.65
C GLU A 330 16.12 7.15 -2.69
N SER A 331 16.22 7.66 -3.92
CA SER A 331 15.41 7.21 -5.05
C SER A 331 16.33 6.83 -6.20
N ARG A 332 16.27 5.57 -6.64
CA ARG A 332 17.03 5.08 -7.77
C ARG A 332 16.11 4.48 -8.84
N VAL A 333 16.33 4.82 -10.10
CA VAL A 333 15.56 4.27 -11.21
C VAL A 333 16.48 3.76 -12.30
N LEU A 334 16.22 2.52 -12.74
CA LEU A 334 16.89 1.88 -13.85
C LEU A 334 15.95 1.84 -15.06
N MET A 335 16.33 2.51 -16.14
CA MET A 335 15.59 2.51 -17.41
C MET A 335 16.21 1.49 -18.38
N LEU A 336 15.36 0.59 -18.91
CA LEU A 336 15.73 -0.46 -19.84
C LEU A 336 15.31 -0.16 -21.29
N SER A 337 14.89 1.08 -21.54
CA SER A 337 14.48 1.52 -22.86
C SER A 337 14.67 3.03 -23.01
N ASP A 338 15.15 3.45 -24.19
CA ASP A 338 15.24 4.87 -24.56
C ASP A 338 13.87 5.57 -24.66
N LYS A 339 12.78 4.80 -24.69
CA LYS A 339 11.41 5.29 -24.76
C LYS A 339 10.75 5.38 -23.39
N ALA A 340 11.41 4.87 -22.35
CA ALA A 340 10.97 4.96 -20.97
C ALA A 340 11.12 6.39 -20.46
N ARG A 341 10.31 6.74 -19.46
CA ARG A 341 10.40 8.02 -18.79
C ARG A 341 10.41 7.86 -17.27
N SER A 342 11.32 8.57 -16.63
CA SER A 342 11.37 8.66 -15.18
C SER A 342 11.50 10.09 -14.70
N ASP A 343 10.85 10.36 -13.57
CA ASP A 343 11.09 11.54 -12.75
C ASP A 343 11.37 11.06 -11.30
N ALA A 344 12.41 11.58 -10.66
CA ALA A 344 12.71 11.35 -9.24
C ALA A 344 12.88 12.71 -8.56
N ASN A 345 11.97 13.02 -7.65
CA ASN A 345 11.88 14.32 -7.00
C ASN A 345 12.04 14.16 -5.48
N PRO A 346 13.28 14.22 -4.96
CA PRO A 346 13.48 14.23 -3.51
C PRO A 346 13.15 15.62 -2.96
N ILE A 347 12.34 15.67 -1.90
CA ILE A 347 11.84 16.89 -1.26
C ILE A 347 12.18 16.82 0.24
N LEU A 348 12.83 17.85 0.76
CA LEU A 348 13.08 17.99 2.19
C LEU A 348 12.39 19.27 2.69
N LEU A 349 11.51 19.12 3.68
CA LEU A 349 10.82 20.19 4.38
C LEU A 349 11.33 20.19 5.82
N ILE A 350 12.25 21.10 6.15
CA ILE A 350 12.96 21.09 7.43
C ILE A 350 12.66 22.37 8.20
N ASP A 351 11.82 22.26 9.23
CA ASP A 351 11.40 23.37 10.07
C ASP A 351 12.13 23.41 11.42
N GLU A 352 13.02 22.45 11.70
CA GLU A 352 13.80 22.35 12.94
C GLU A 352 15.32 22.37 12.65
N ASN A 353 16.12 22.93 13.58
CA ASN A 353 17.55 23.13 13.39
C ASN A 353 18.42 21.97 13.91
N GLU A 354 17.99 21.31 14.99
CA GLU A 354 18.76 20.27 15.66
C GLU A 354 18.39 18.88 15.09
N VAL A 355 18.66 18.67 13.79
CA VAL A 355 18.22 17.46 13.05
C VAL A 355 19.27 17.00 12.05
N THR A 356 19.13 15.75 11.59
CA THR A 356 19.86 15.21 10.46
C THR A 356 18.89 14.98 9.30
N ALA A 357 19.26 15.43 8.10
CA ALA A 357 18.46 15.19 6.91
C ALA A 357 19.35 15.06 5.67
N GLY A 358 18.97 14.18 4.78
CA GLY A 358 19.70 14.00 3.53
C GLY A 358 18.83 13.36 2.45
N HIS A 359 19.18 13.63 1.19
CA HIS A 359 18.55 12.96 0.08
C HIS A 359 19.53 12.61 -1.04
N ALA A 360 19.20 11.56 -1.80
CA ALA A 360 19.89 11.20 -3.02
C ALA A 360 18.88 10.74 -4.09
N ALA A 361 19.17 11.09 -5.34
CA ALA A 361 18.38 10.56 -6.46
C ALA A 361 19.31 10.22 -7.64
N SER A 362 19.03 9.10 -8.29
CA SER A 362 19.71 8.71 -9.52
C SER A 362 18.75 8.05 -10.50
N ILE A 363 18.87 8.44 -11.77
CA ILE A 363 18.14 7.83 -12.87
C ILE A 363 19.19 7.49 -13.92
N GLY A 364 19.26 6.22 -14.32
CA GLY A 364 20.24 5.74 -15.28
C GLY A 364 19.71 4.62 -16.15
N GLN A 365 20.47 4.31 -17.18
CA GLN A 365 20.31 3.10 -17.98
C GLN A 365 21.28 2.03 -17.49
N VAL A 366 21.08 0.79 -17.92
CA VAL A 366 22.05 -0.29 -17.67
C VAL A 366 23.36 0.09 -18.39
N ASP A 367 24.46 0.00 -17.66
CA ASP A 367 25.77 0.26 -18.25
C ASP A 367 26.09 -0.78 -19.35
N PRO A 368 26.35 -0.33 -20.58
CA PRO A 368 26.71 -1.23 -21.67
C PRO A 368 27.97 -2.06 -21.38
N GLU A 369 28.92 -1.56 -20.57
CA GLU A 369 30.13 -2.28 -20.19
C GLU A 369 29.78 -3.43 -19.21
N ASP A 370 28.89 -3.22 -18.26
CA ASP A 370 28.39 -4.26 -17.36
C ASP A 370 27.68 -5.36 -18.16
N MET A 371 26.82 -4.97 -19.11
CA MET A 371 26.17 -5.93 -20.02
C MET A 371 27.18 -6.70 -20.85
N TYR A 372 28.14 -6.01 -21.45
CA TYR A 372 29.21 -6.65 -22.23
C TYR A 372 30.02 -7.64 -21.38
N TYR A 373 30.36 -7.25 -20.15
CA TYR A 373 31.10 -8.15 -19.24
C TYR A 373 30.32 -9.44 -18.97
N LEU A 374 29.04 -9.33 -18.61
CA LEU A 374 28.18 -10.49 -18.34
C LEU A 374 28.03 -11.39 -19.56
N MET A 375 27.82 -10.80 -20.74
CA MET A 375 27.71 -11.52 -22.01
C MET A 375 29.05 -12.19 -22.41
N SER A 376 30.18 -11.56 -22.12
CA SER A 376 31.52 -12.16 -22.37
C SER A 376 31.80 -13.38 -21.48
N ARG A 377 31.05 -13.55 -20.40
CA ARG A 377 31.07 -14.73 -19.52
C ARG A 377 30.11 -15.84 -19.97
N GLY A 378 29.49 -15.69 -21.12
CA GLY A 378 28.63 -16.71 -21.74
C GLY A 378 27.15 -16.58 -21.44
N LEU A 379 26.72 -15.46 -20.84
CA LEU A 379 25.31 -15.18 -20.66
C LEU A 379 24.72 -14.58 -21.95
N ASP A 380 23.51 -14.99 -22.31
CA ASP A 380 22.75 -14.27 -23.32
C ASP A 380 22.28 -12.91 -22.78
N GLN A 381 21.87 -12.03 -23.68
CA GLN A 381 21.49 -10.66 -23.34
C GLN A 381 20.34 -10.62 -22.31
N ASP A 382 19.31 -11.45 -22.48
CA ASP A 382 18.13 -11.47 -21.62
C ASP A 382 18.50 -11.93 -20.21
N THR A 383 19.35 -12.93 -20.07
CA THR A 383 19.84 -13.43 -18.78
C THR A 383 20.73 -12.39 -18.09
N ALA A 384 21.62 -11.72 -18.83
CA ALA A 384 22.47 -10.67 -18.30
C ALA A 384 21.61 -9.50 -17.75
N GLU A 385 20.62 -9.05 -18.53
CA GLU A 385 19.72 -7.98 -18.14
C GLU A 385 18.92 -8.32 -16.87
N ARG A 386 18.38 -9.55 -16.78
CA ARG A 386 17.70 -10.02 -15.56
C ARG A 386 18.60 -10.02 -14.34
N LEU A 387 19.84 -10.42 -14.48
CA LEU A 387 20.79 -10.40 -13.37
C LEU A 387 21.07 -8.98 -12.88
N VAL A 388 21.25 -8.02 -13.80
CA VAL A 388 21.42 -6.61 -13.44
C VAL A 388 20.18 -6.09 -12.69
N ILE A 389 18.98 -6.35 -13.20
CA ILE A 389 17.72 -5.93 -12.57
C ILE A 389 17.56 -6.55 -11.18
N ARG A 390 17.79 -7.86 -11.06
CA ARG A 390 17.70 -8.55 -9.76
C ARG A 390 18.72 -8.01 -8.76
N GLY A 391 19.94 -7.72 -9.20
CA GLY A 391 20.97 -7.10 -8.37
C GLY A 391 20.54 -5.69 -7.90
N PHE A 392 19.99 -4.90 -8.81
CA PHE A 392 19.51 -3.54 -8.52
C PHE A 392 18.33 -3.53 -7.54
N LEU A 393 17.31 -4.37 -7.76
CA LEU A 393 16.17 -4.51 -6.87
C LEU A 393 16.52 -5.25 -5.58
N GLY A 394 17.57 -6.07 -5.61
CA GLY A 394 18.05 -6.87 -4.49
C GLY A 394 18.32 -6.04 -3.23
N ALA A 395 18.79 -4.81 -3.38
CA ALA A 395 19.04 -3.90 -2.26
C ALA A 395 17.76 -3.61 -1.44
N VAL A 396 16.58 -3.63 -2.08
CA VAL A 396 15.30 -3.48 -1.38
C VAL A 396 14.71 -4.85 -1.02
N ILE A 397 14.74 -5.82 -1.96
CA ILE A 397 14.13 -7.14 -1.76
C ILE A 397 14.74 -7.88 -0.57
N THR A 398 16.06 -7.80 -0.37
CA THR A 398 16.75 -8.49 0.74
C THR A 398 16.36 -7.97 2.11
N GLU A 399 15.88 -6.74 2.19
CA GLU A 399 15.41 -6.11 3.42
C GLU A 399 13.97 -6.51 3.80
N ILE A 400 13.25 -7.23 2.92
CA ILE A 400 11.93 -7.75 3.21
C ILE A 400 12.08 -8.89 4.24
N PRO A 401 11.39 -8.82 5.38
CA PRO A 401 11.64 -9.75 6.50
C PRO A 401 11.21 -11.19 6.20
N VAL A 402 10.25 -11.37 5.27
CA VAL A 402 9.63 -12.66 4.99
C VAL A 402 10.17 -13.23 3.68
N LYS A 403 10.77 -14.43 3.76
CA LYS A 403 11.40 -15.10 2.60
C LYS A 403 10.41 -15.33 1.46
N GLU A 404 9.22 -15.77 1.79
CA GLU A 404 8.15 -16.10 0.82
C GLU A 404 7.75 -14.87 -0.01
N VAL A 405 7.68 -13.70 0.62
CA VAL A 405 7.39 -12.42 -0.08
C VAL A 405 8.55 -12.00 -0.96
N ARG A 406 9.80 -12.20 -0.50
CA ARG A 406 10.97 -11.94 -1.34
C ARG A 406 10.97 -12.81 -2.61
N ASP A 407 10.71 -14.10 -2.43
CA ASP A 407 10.66 -15.06 -3.54
C ASP A 407 9.50 -14.71 -4.50
N GLU A 408 8.36 -14.29 -3.96
CA GLU A 408 7.22 -13.84 -4.75
C GLU A 408 7.53 -12.56 -5.53
N MET A 409 8.15 -11.54 -4.94
CA MET A 409 8.56 -10.32 -5.63
C MET A 409 9.56 -10.62 -6.77
N ILE A 410 10.50 -11.51 -6.55
CA ILE A 410 11.43 -11.96 -7.58
C ILE A 410 10.68 -12.64 -8.73
N SER A 411 9.76 -13.56 -8.41
CA SER A 411 8.96 -14.28 -9.40
C SER A 411 8.09 -13.35 -10.24
N VAL A 412 7.44 -12.37 -9.59
CA VAL A 412 6.61 -11.37 -10.29
C VAL A 412 7.48 -10.49 -11.20
N THR A 413 8.65 -10.08 -10.72
CA THR A 413 9.60 -9.31 -11.53
C THR A 413 10.02 -10.11 -12.77
N ASP A 414 10.39 -11.37 -12.61
CA ASP A 414 10.76 -12.24 -13.73
C ASP A 414 9.60 -12.44 -14.71
N THR A 415 8.38 -12.59 -14.21
CA THR A 415 7.19 -12.75 -15.06
C THR A 415 6.96 -11.52 -15.93
N LYS A 416 7.09 -10.32 -15.36
CA LYS A 416 6.98 -9.06 -16.11
C LYS A 416 8.10 -8.91 -17.14
N LEU A 417 9.32 -9.32 -16.81
CA LEU A 417 10.45 -9.32 -17.74
C LEU A 417 10.29 -10.31 -18.89
N ASN A 418 9.59 -11.42 -18.68
CA ASN A 418 9.32 -12.44 -19.71
C ASN A 418 8.18 -12.10 -20.67
N LYS A 419 7.32 -11.13 -20.33
CA LYS A 419 6.20 -10.68 -21.20
C LYS A 419 6.63 -9.72 -22.32
N ARG A 420 7.92 -9.47 -22.51
CA ARG A 420 8.49 -8.61 -23.56
C ARG A 420 8.43 -9.22 -24.95
#